data_6f3b55e4598e5b06c7225001b2f33c92
#
_entry.id   6f3b55e4598e5b06c7225001b2f33c92
#
_cell.length_a   1.000
_cell.length_b   1.000
_cell.length_c   1.000
_cell.angle_alpha   90.00
_cell.angle_beta   90.00
_cell.angle_gamma   90.00
#
_symmetry.space_group_name_H-M   'P 1'
#
loop_
_entity.id
_entity.type
_entity.pdbx_description
1 polymer ?
#
loop_
_entity_poly.entity_id
_entity_poly.type
_entity_poly.pdbx_seq_one_letter_code
_entity_poly.pdbx_strand_id
1 'polypeptide(L)'
;MIEVQNVSKQYILSKQQKKELQTNEASVFAVNNVSFTCTLGKVFSLLGANGAGKTTILRMISTILKPTQGNILVGGESVIDNPEKVRNKIGFLTGSTNLYDKLTPGEIVKYFADLHGLDKATFEQRKDMLFTKLNIHEFSKKRIAQLSTGMKQKVSIARSMIHDPQIVIFDEPTSGLDVITAHSIIELIQQCKAEGKTIIFSSHIMSEVELLCDDLAIISKGSLIYNNSMHNFKQAYQHQSLTEAFITIVKSSSPKLTVAH
;
A
#
# COMPACT_ATOMS: atom_id res chain seq x y z
N MET A 1 4.31 12.48 8.16
CA MET A 1 3.09 12.93 7.47
C MET A 1 3.26 12.68 5.97
N ILE A 2 2.22 12.24 5.30
CA ILE A 2 2.15 12.13 3.83
C ILE A 2 1.06 13.08 3.38
N GLU A 3 1.37 13.93 2.41
CA GLU A 3 0.42 14.90 1.84
C GLU A 3 0.31 14.66 0.34
N VAL A 4 -0.85 14.26 -0.11
CA VAL A 4 -1.19 14.07 -1.53
C VAL A 4 -1.96 15.31 -1.99
N GLN A 5 -1.43 16.04 -2.98
CA GLN A 5 -1.91 17.37 -3.36
C GLN A 5 -2.30 17.41 -4.84
N ASN A 6 -3.60 17.33 -5.13
CA ASN A 6 -4.20 17.40 -6.48
C ASN A 6 -3.54 16.45 -7.48
N VAL A 7 -3.28 15.22 -7.04
CA VAL A 7 -2.49 14.26 -7.81
C VAL A 7 -3.34 13.58 -8.88
N SER A 8 -2.81 13.56 -10.10
CA SER A 8 -3.38 12.80 -11.21
C SER A 8 -2.32 11.90 -11.85
N LYS A 9 -2.75 10.75 -12.34
CA LYS A 9 -1.95 9.86 -13.17
C LYS A 9 -2.73 9.45 -14.40
N GLN A 10 -2.24 9.89 -15.55
CA GLN A 10 -2.81 9.62 -16.87
C GLN A 10 -1.90 8.64 -17.63
N TYR A 11 -2.47 7.66 -18.29
CA TYR A 11 -1.78 6.74 -19.18
C TYR A 11 -2.26 6.92 -20.60
N ILE A 12 -1.32 7.03 -21.54
CA ILE A 12 -1.62 7.02 -22.97
C ILE A 12 -1.91 5.58 -23.39
N LEU A 13 -3.03 5.35 -24.05
CA LEU A 13 -3.45 4.02 -24.46
C LEU A 13 -2.82 3.60 -25.81
N SER A 14 -2.20 2.44 -25.83
CA SER A 14 -1.79 1.78 -27.07
C SER A 14 -3.00 1.30 -27.87
N LYS A 15 -2.83 1.00 -29.15
CA LYS A 15 -3.91 0.44 -30.02
C LYS A 15 -4.51 -0.84 -29.42
N GLN A 16 -3.68 -1.71 -28.82
CA GLN A 16 -4.14 -2.93 -28.20
C GLN A 16 -4.98 -2.64 -26.94
N GLN A 17 -4.50 -1.75 -26.06
CA GLN A 17 -5.23 -1.35 -24.85
C GLN A 17 -6.58 -0.69 -25.16
N LYS A 18 -6.66 0.14 -26.22
CA LYS A 18 -7.94 0.70 -26.69
C LYS A 18 -8.93 -0.39 -27.08
N LYS A 19 -8.47 -1.43 -27.77
CA LYS A 19 -9.30 -2.57 -28.15
C LYS A 19 -9.78 -3.37 -26.94
N GLU A 20 -8.87 -3.65 -25.99
CA GLU A 20 -9.19 -4.37 -24.75
C GLU A 20 -10.19 -3.62 -23.86
N LEU A 21 -10.02 -2.29 -23.75
CA LEU A 21 -10.91 -1.41 -22.97
C LEU A 21 -12.16 -0.96 -23.74
N GLN A 22 -12.31 -1.38 -24.99
CA GLN A 22 -13.42 -1.01 -25.89
C GLN A 22 -13.65 0.51 -25.94
N THR A 23 -12.56 1.29 -26.04
CA THR A 23 -12.60 2.75 -26.03
C THR A 23 -11.85 3.36 -27.20
N ASN A 24 -12.31 4.53 -27.67
CA ASN A 24 -11.60 5.35 -28.64
C ASN A 24 -10.73 6.44 -27.98
N GLU A 25 -10.77 6.55 -26.66
CA GLU A 25 -10.00 7.53 -25.91
C GLU A 25 -8.51 7.39 -26.16
N ALA A 26 -7.80 8.53 -26.25
CA ALA A 26 -6.36 8.53 -26.41
C ALA A 26 -5.61 8.16 -25.12
N SER A 27 -6.24 8.40 -23.97
CA SER A 27 -5.67 8.23 -22.66
C SER A 27 -6.74 7.93 -21.61
N VAL A 28 -6.31 7.40 -20.45
CA VAL A 28 -7.16 7.13 -19.30
C VAL A 28 -6.51 7.67 -18.03
N PHE A 29 -7.32 8.26 -17.16
CA PHE A 29 -6.88 8.62 -15.81
C PHE A 29 -7.05 7.41 -14.89
N ALA A 30 -5.92 6.87 -14.42
CA ALA A 30 -5.93 5.88 -13.36
C ALA A 30 -6.11 6.52 -11.98
N VAL A 31 -5.71 7.78 -11.84
CA VAL A 31 -5.93 8.64 -10.67
C VAL A 31 -6.24 10.04 -11.20
N ASN A 32 -7.29 10.67 -10.69
CA ASN A 32 -7.78 11.96 -11.16
C ASN A 32 -8.04 12.90 -9.99
N ASN A 33 -7.21 13.93 -9.86
CA ASN A 33 -7.30 15.02 -8.89
C ASN A 33 -7.56 14.58 -7.44
N VAL A 34 -6.72 13.66 -6.94
CA VAL A 34 -6.83 13.10 -5.59
C VAL A 34 -6.02 13.93 -4.60
N SER A 35 -6.63 14.29 -3.46
CA SER A 35 -5.96 14.99 -2.36
C SER A 35 -6.36 14.38 -1.01
N PHE A 36 -5.39 14.03 -0.17
CA PHE A 36 -5.60 13.58 1.21
C PHE A 36 -4.31 13.70 2.02
N THR A 37 -4.42 13.56 3.34
CA THR A 37 -3.27 13.60 4.25
C THR A 37 -3.28 12.38 5.16
N CYS A 38 -2.11 11.72 5.30
CA CYS A 38 -1.90 10.69 6.30
C CYS A 38 -1.12 11.29 7.49
N THR A 39 -1.73 11.26 8.66
CA THR A 39 -1.15 11.80 9.88
C THR A 39 -0.05 10.88 10.42
N LEU A 40 0.99 11.44 11.04
CA LEU A 40 2.05 10.66 11.68
C LEU A 40 1.51 9.71 12.76
N GLY A 41 2.09 8.52 12.85
CA GLY A 41 1.77 7.52 13.87
C GLY A 41 0.40 6.86 13.71
N LYS A 42 -0.32 7.14 12.61
CA LYS A 42 -1.62 6.56 12.31
C LYS A 42 -1.56 5.52 11.20
N VAL A 43 -2.58 4.67 11.18
CA VAL A 43 -2.88 3.73 10.11
C VAL A 43 -3.94 4.33 9.20
N PHE A 44 -3.58 4.58 7.95
CA PHE A 44 -4.44 5.12 6.91
C PHE A 44 -4.78 4.04 5.88
N SER A 45 -6.05 3.84 5.57
CA SER A 45 -6.48 2.87 4.56
C SER A 45 -6.94 3.55 3.26
N LEU A 46 -6.45 3.04 2.12
CA LEU A 46 -7.04 3.27 0.81
C LEU A 46 -7.99 2.12 0.47
N LEU A 47 -9.29 2.34 0.63
CA LEU A 47 -10.34 1.37 0.37
C LEU A 47 -10.91 1.57 -1.04
N GLY A 48 -11.19 0.50 -1.76
CA GLY A 48 -11.80 0.57 -3.10
C GLY A 48 -11.75 -0.75 -3.83
N ALA A 49 -12.55 -0.90 -4.85
CA ALA A 49 -12.55 -2.08 -5.72
C ALA A 49 -11.21 -2.26 -6.47
N ASN A 50 -11.01 -3.46 -7.04
CA ASN A 50 -9.87 -3.70 -7.93
C ASN A 50 -9.94 -2.75 -9.14
N GLY A 51 -8.79 -2.17 -9.52
CA GLY A 51 -8.73 -1.18 -10.58
C GLY A 51 -9.17 0.23 -10.19
N ALA A 52 -9.56 0.49 -8.93
CA ALA A 52 -9.99 1.82 -8.48
C ALA A 52 -8.88 2.89 -8.47
N GLY A 53 -7.59 2.50 -8.58
CA GLY A 53 -6.45 3.43 -8.57
C GLY A 53 -5.57 3.35 -7.31
N LYS A 54 -5.92 2.53 -6.31
CA LYS A 54 -5.20 2.39 -5.02
C LYS A 54 -3.70 2.12 -5.21
N THR A 55 -3.35 1.04 -5.91
CA THR A 55 -1.96 0.66 -6.22
C THR A 55 -1.21 1.78 -6.95
N THR A 56 -1.87 2.50 -7.87
CA THR A 56 -1.28 3.63 -8.59
C THR A 56 -0.91 4.76 -7.64
N ILE A 57 -1.79 5.10 -6.69
CA ILE A 57 -1.53 6.10 -5.65
C ILE A 57 -0.34 5.66 -4.78
N LEU A 58 -0.34 4.42 -4.27
CA LEU A 58 0.75 3.91 -3.43
C LEU A 58 2.09 3.89 -4.18
N ARG A 59 2.10 3.54 -5.46
CA ARG A 59 3.31 3.59 -6.30
C ARG A 59 3.80 5.03 -6.56
N MET A 60 2.92 6.02 -6.59
CA MET A 60 3.33 7.42 -6.68
C MET A 60 3.91 7.91 -5.34
N ILE A 61 3.30 7.56 -4.21
CA ILE A 61 3.84 7.87 -2.88
C ILE A 61 5.24 7.26 -2.69
N SER A 62 5.43 6.01 -3.17
CA SER A 62 6.70 5.29 -3.06
C SER A 62 7.73 5.64 -4.16
N THR A 63 7.50 6.69 -4.93
CA THR A 63 8.40 7.17 -6.02
C THR A 63 8.60 6.21 -7.19
N ILE A 64 7.87 5.10 -7.27
CA ILE A 64 7.93 4.13 -8.38
C ILE A 64 7.28 4.70 -9.64
N LEU A 65 6.22 5.50 -9.45
CA LEU A 65 5.55 6.21 -10.54
C LEU A 65 5.61 7.71 -10.29
N LYS A 66 5.94 8.48 -11.32
CA LYS A 66 5.84 9.94 -11.26
C LYS A 66 4.39 10.36 -11.52
N PRO A 67 3.79 11.25 -10.71
CA PRO A 67 2.51 11.89 -11.01
C PRO A 67 2.56 12.60 -12.36
N THR A 68 1.42 12.63 -13.07
CA THR A 68 1.27 13.44 -14.29
C THR A 68 0.97 14.90 -13.92
N GLN A 69 0.23 15.10 -12.82
CA GLN A 69 -0.09 16.42 -12.25
C GLN A 69 -0.10 16.32 -10.72
N GLY A 70 0.05 17.46 -10.05
CA GLY A 70 0.09 17.55 -8.60
C GLY A 70 1.43 17.12 -8.01
N ASN A 71 1.51 17.06 -6.68
CA ASN A 71 2.70 16.61 -5.96
C ASN A 71 2.32 15.79 -4.73
N ILE A 72 3.28 15.02 -4.23
CA ILE A 72 3.16 14.28 -2.98
C ILE A 72 4.37 14.64 -2.10
N LEU A 73 4.11 14.99 -0.85
CA LEU A 73 5.13 15.22 0.15
C LEU A 73 5.14 14.05 1.14
N VAL A 74 6.31 13.49 1.41
CA VAL A 74 6.53 12.42 2.36
C VAL A 74 7.53 12.87 3.41
N GLY A 75 7.06 13.14 4.63
CA GLY A 75 7.90 13.73 5.66
C GLY A 75 8.54 15.05 5.22
N GLY A 76 7.78 15.89 4.48
CA GLY A 76 8.22 17.19 3.94
C GLY A 76 9.02 17.11 2.63
N GLU A 77 9.39 15.93 2.15
CA GLU A 77 10.16 15.77 0.90
C GLU A 77 9.24 15.46 -0.29
N SER A 78 9.44 16.16 -1.41
CA SER A 78 8.70 15.93 -2.65
C SER A 78 9.12 14.62 -3.33
N VAL A 79 8.15 13.80 -3.71
CA VAL A 79 8.40 12.57 -4.49
C VAL A 79 8.96 12.84 -5.89
N ILE A 80 8.81 14.07 -6.38
CA ILE A 80 9.29 14.50 -7.71
C ILE A 80 10.72 15.04 -7.63
N ASP A 81 11.00 15.89 -6.63
CA ASP A 81 12.25 16.63 -6.54
C ASP A 81 13.30 15.91 -5.69
N ASN A 82 12.86 15.18 -4.66
CA ASN A 82 13.74 14.48 -3.72
C ASN A 82 13.39 12.98 -3.56
N PRO A 83 13.26 12.21 -4.65
CA PRO A 83 12.79 10.81 -4.58
C PRO A 83 13.70 9.89 -3.75
N GLU A 84 15.00 10.15 -3.70
CA GLU A 84 15.94 9.36 -2.89
C GLU A 84 15.73 9.56 -1.40
N LYS A 85 15.52 10.81 -0.97
CA LYS A 85 15.21 11.11 0.45
C LYS A 85 13.87 10.49 0.86
N VAL A 86 12.89 10.48 -0.04
CA VAL A 86 11.60 9.81 0.19
C VAL A 86 11.81 8.30 0.35
N ARG A 87 12.55 7.63 -0.55
CA ARG A 87 12.81 6.19 -0.48
C ARG A 87 13.49 5.77 0.82
N ASN A 88 14.36 6.61 1.38
CA ASN A 88 15.02 6.33 2.66
C ASN A 88 14.07 6.41 3.87
N LYS A 89 12.93 7.10 3.74
CA LYS A 89 11.92 7.24 4.81
C LYS A 89 10.83 6.17 4.76
N ILE A 90 10.70 5.44 3.66
CA ILE A 90 9.59 4.52 3.41
C ILE A 90 10.05 3.07 3.26
N GLY A 91 9.26 2.14 3.81
CA GLY A 91 9.27 0.74 3.44
C GLY A 91 8.06 0.45 2.55
N PHE A 92 8.26 -0.11 1.36
CA PHE A 92 7.17 -0.38 0.44
C PHE A 92 7.05 -1.87 0.12
N LEU A 93 5.91 -2.44 0.46
CA LEU A 93 5.52 -3.79 0.11
C LEU A 93 4.49 -3.76 -1.02
N THR A 94 4.85 -4.36 -2.15
CA THR A 94 3.92 -4.57 -3.28
C THR A 94 3.18 -5.89 -3.15
N GLY A 95 1.95 -5.99 -3.66
CA GLY A 95 1.20 -7.25 -3.71
C GLY A 95 1.88 -8.37 -4.54
N SER A 96 2.77 -8.01 -5.48
CA SER A 96 3.59 -8.98 -6.22
C SER A 96 4.99 -9.05 -5.61
N THR A 97 5.31 -10.16 -4.97
CA THR A 97 6.63 -10.40 -4.38
C THR A 97 7.62 -10.88 -5.43
N ASN A 98 8.15 -9.98 -6.24
CA ASN A 98 9.26 -10.32 -7.14
C ASN A 98 10.56 -10.43 -6.33
N LEU A 99 10.79 -11.61 -5.76
CA LEU A 99 12.02 -11.96 -5.05
C LEU A 99 12.93 -12.75 -5.99
N TYR A 100 14.23 -12.67 -5.78
CA TYR A 100 15.22 -13.43 -6.55
C TYR A 100 15.22 -14.91 -6.16
N ASP A 101 14.72 -15.76 -7.01
CA ASP A 101 14.47 -17.19 -6.77
C ASP A 101 15.70 -17.98 -6.29
N LYS A 102 16.90 -17.59 -6.72
CA LYS A 102 18.16 -18.27 -6.39
C LYS A 102 18.73 -17.89 -5.03
N LEU A 103 18.25 -16.82 -4.41
CA LEU A 103 18.72 -16.33 -3.13
C LEU A 103 17.94 -16.96 -1.96
N THR A 104 18.53 -16.95 -0.79
CA THR A 104 17.90 -17.24 0.50
C THR A 104 17.27 -15.98 1.09
N PRO A 105 16.33 -16.08 2.07
CA PRO A 105 15.81 -14.94 2.81
C PRO A 105 16.89 -14.01 3.36
N GLY A 106 17.94 -14.59 3.98
CA GLY A 106 19.04 -13.81 4.55
C GLY A 106 19.80 -13.01 3.50
N GLU A 107 20.10 -13.60 2.35
CA GLU A 107 20.81 -12.94 1.24
C GLU A 107 19.99 -11.80 0.65
N ILE A 108 18.65 -11.99 0.49
CA ILE A 108 17.77 -10.92 0.01
C ILE A 108 17.75 -9.75 0.99
N VAL A 109 17.51 -10.01 2.27
CA VAL A 109 17.42 -8.96 3.29
C VAL A 109 18.78 -8.25 3.44
N LYS A 110 19.90 -8.99 3.35
CA LYS A 110 21.26 -8.41 3.33
C LYS A 110 21.46 -7.46 2.16
N TYR A 111 21.08 -7.87 0.96
CA TYR A 111 21.18 -7.04 -0.25
C TYR A 111 20.50 -5.68 -0.07
N PHE A 112 19.26 -5.67 0.48
CA PHE A 112 18.54 -4.43 0.75
C PHE A 112 19.14 -3.61 1.89
N ALA A 113 19.68 -4.27 2.93
CA ALA A 113 20.40 -3.59 4.00
C ALA A 113 21.64 -2.86 3.46
N ASP A 114 22.39 -3.50 2.55
CA ASP A 114 23.56 -2.89 1.90
C ASP A 114 23.19 -1.69 1.04
N LEU A 115 22.06 -1.76 0.29
CA LEU A 115 21.56 -0.63 -0.49
C LEU A 115 21.20 0.58 0.38
N HIS A 116 20.79 0.35 1.64
CA HIS A 116 20.52 1.41 2.62
C HIS A 116 21.73 1.79 3.47
N GLY A 117 22.91 1.21 3.20
CA GLY A 117 24.17 1.52 3.90
C GLY A 117 24.22 1.07 5.35
N LEU A 118 23.49 0.01 5.73
CA LEU A 118 23.51 -0.52 7.08
C LEU A 118 24.87 -1.19 7.35
N ASP A 119 25.47 -0.89 8.52
CA ASP A 119 26.61 -1.62 9.00
C ASP A 119 26.24 -3.06 9.43
N LYS A 120 27.27 -3.92 9.56
CA LYS A 120 27.07 -5.34 9.84
C LYS A 120 26.35 -5.59 11.17
N ALA A 121 26.66 -4.84 12.22
CA ALA A 121 26.09 -5.05 13.55
C ALA A 121 24.60 -4.69 13.55
N THR A 122 24.25 -3.54 13.01
CA THR A 122 22.85 -3.07 12.83
C THR A 122 22.05 -4.04 11.95
N PHE A 123 22.65 -4.52 10.86
CA PHE A 123 22.01 -5.51 9.99
C PHE A 123 21.67 -6.80 10.73
N GLU A 124 22.65 -7.42 11.44
CA GLU A 124 22.40 -8.69 12.13
C GLU A 124 21.33 -8.54 13.23
N GLN A 125 21.36 -7.45 14.00
CA GLN A 125 20.36 -7.17 15.03
C GLN A 125 18.95 -7.04 14.42
N ARG A 126 18.79 -6.22 13.37
CA ARG A 126 17.49 -5.98 12.73
C ARG A 126 16.97 -7.20 11.99
N LYS A 127 17.87 -7.94 11.33
CA LYS A 127 17.53 -9.20 10.66
C LYS A 127 16.97 -10.20 11.67
N ASP A 128 17.66 -10.41 12.79
CA ASP A 128 17.24 -11.36 13.82
C ASP A 128 15.86 -10.98 14.39
N MET A 129 15.65 -9.71 14.72
CA MET A 129 14.37 -9.19 15.18
C MET A 129 13.24 -9.43 14.15
N LEU A 130 13.47 -9.11 12.88
CA LEU A 130 12.46 -9.28 11.83
C LEU A 130 12.20 -10.76 11.53
N PHE A 131 13.24 -11.59 11.54
CA PHE A 131 13.11 -13.03 11.31
C PHE A 131 12.35 -13.71 12.43
N THR A 132 12.54 -13.28 13.67
CA THR A 132 11.77 -13.74 14.82
C THR A 132 10.31 -13.32 14.72
N LYS A 133 10.03 -12.02 14.49
CA LYS A 133 8.66 -11.49 14.37
C LYS A 133 7.86 -12.16 13.25
N LEU A 134 8.51 -12.51 12.15
CA LEU A 134 7.87 -13.08 10.95
C LEU A 134 8.00 -14.61 10.86
N ASN A 135 8.61 -15.27 11.85
CA ASN A 135 8.90 -16.71 11.83
C ASN A 135 9.68 -17.16 10.57
N ILE A 136 10.68 -16.35 10.14
CA ILE A 136 11.49 -16.63 8.94
C ILE A 136 12.62 -17.62 9.27
N HIS A 137 13.05 -17.72 10.53
CA HIS A 137 14.15 -18.62 10.95
C HIS A 137 13.94 -20.07 10.51
N GLU A 138 12.70 -20.57 10.55
CA GLU A 138 12.33 -21.95 10.20
C GLU A 138 12.68 -22.32 8.74
N PHE A 139 12.68 -21.34 7.84
CA PHE A 139 12.95 -21.55 6.41
C PHE A 139 14.08 -20.66 5.86
N SER A 140 14.84 -20.02 6.73
CA SER A 140 15.89 -19.06 6.36
C SER A 140 17.01 -19.64 5.49
N LYS A 141 17.23 -20.95 5.53
CA LYS A 141 18.22 -21.68 4.72
C LYS A 141 17.70 -22.13 3.34
N LYS A 142 16.37 -22.06 3.11
CA LYS A 142 15.77 -22.43 1.82
C LYS A 142 15.95 -21.33 0.80
N ARG A 143 16.03 -21.68 -0.49
CA ARG A 143 15.99 -20.71 -1.58
C ARG A 143 14.56 -20.19 -1.77
N ILE A 144 14.42 -18.97 -2.25
CA ILE A 144 13.11 -18.32 -2.49
C ILE A 144 12.22 -19.16 -3.40
N ALA A 145 12.78 -19.79 -4.42
CA ALA A 145 12.03 -20.70 -5.31
C ALA A 145 11.29 -21.83 -4.57
N GLN A 146 11.79 -22.24 -3.40
CA GLN A 146 11.24 -23.33 -2.59
C GLN A 146 10.20 -22.89 -1.56
N LEU A 147 9.94 -21.58 -1.45
CA LEU A 147 9.05 -21.00 -0.46
C LEU A 147 7.61 -20.93 -0.97
N SER A 148 6.65 -21.12 -0.07
CA SER A 148 5.24 -20.84 -0.33
C SER A 148 5.00 -19.34 -0.56
N THR A 149 3.84 -18.99 -1.10
CA THR A 149 3.44 -17.58 -1.29
C THR A 149 3.50 -16.79 0.02
N GLY A 150 2.97 -17.34 1.12
CA GLY A 150 3.01 -16.70 2.44
C GLY A 150 4.43 -16.53 2.98
N MET A 151 5.31 -17.53 2.80
CA MET A 151 6.73 -17.42 3.17
C MET A 151 7.43 -16.33 2.34
N LYS A 152 7.17 -16.26 1.04
CA LYS A 152 7.70 -15.19 0.16
C LYS A 152 7.21 -13.81 0.62
N GLN A 153 5.95 -13.69 1.02
CA GLN A 153 5.39 -12.46 1.55
C GLN A 153 6.13 -12.00 2.81
N LYS A 154 6.37 -12.90 3.78
CA LYS A 154 7.15 -12.61 4.99
C LYS A 154 8.55 -12.10 4.67
N VAL A 155 9.26 -12.72 3.72
CA VAL A 155 10.57 -12.25 3.27
C VAL A 155 10.49 -10.87 2.61
N SER A 156 9.46 -10.62 1.82
CA SER A 156 9.23 -9.33 1.16
C SER A 156 8.98 -8.21 2.18
N ILE A 157 8.25 -8.51 3.25
CA ILE A 157 8.06 -7.59 4.38
C ILE A 157 9.41 -7.32 5.08
N ALA A 158 10.16 -8.38 5.44
CA ALA A 158 11.45 -8.22 6.10
C ALA A 158 12.41 -7.34 5.31
N ARG A 159 12.51 -7.55 3.99
CA ARG A 159 13.36 -6.72 3.11
C ARG A 159 12.93 -5.26 3.07
N SER A 160 11.62 -4.97 3.08
CA SER A 160 11.09 -3.60 3.02
C SER A 160 11.23 -2.85 4.35
N MET A 161 11.46 -3.58 5.44
CA MET A 161 11.56 -3.02 6.79
C MET A 161 12.98 -3.03 7.38
N ILE A 162 13.96 -3.64 6.71
CA ILE A 162 15.31 -3.82 7.27
C ILE A 162 16.03 -2.50 7.62
N HIS A 163 15.76 -1.44 6.90
CA HIS A 163 16.31 -0.11 7.14
C HIS A 163 15.55 0.69 8.20
N ASP A 164 14.52 0.09 8.84
CA ASP A 164 13.69 0.68 9.89
C ASP A 164 12.98 1.97 9.48
N PRO A 165 12.16 1.92 8.42
CA PRO A 165 11.47 3.10 7.92
C PRO A 165 10.43 3.63 8.92
N GLN A 166 10.25 4.98 8.94
CA GLN A 166 9.22 5.64 9.75
C GLN A 166 7.83 5.53 9.11
N ILE A 167 7.78 5.28 7.81
CA ILE A 167 6.54 5.16 7.03
C ILE A 167 6.54 3.81 6.34
N VAL A 168 5.48 3.02 6.52
CA VAL A 168 5.35 1.70 5.89
C VAL A 168 4.14 1.70 4.98
N ILE A 169 4.34 1.29 3.74
CA ILE A 169 3.30 1.25 2.71
C ILE A 169 3.05 -0.21 2.33
N PHE A 170 1.80 -0.66 2.46
CA PHE A 170 1.37 -2.00 2.11
C PHE A 170 0.31 -1.97 0.99
N ASP A 171 0.61 -2.58 -0.15
CA ASP A 171 -0.35 -2.73 -1.25
C ASP A 171 -0.97 -4.13 -1.19
N GLU A 172 -2.20 -4.22 -0.67
CA GLU A 172 -2.98 -5.45 -0.47
C GLU A 172 -2.17 -6.55 0.25
N PRO A 173 -1.67 -6.31 1.48
CA PRO A 173 -0.65 -7.14 2.12
C PRO A 173 -1.09 -8.59 2.42
N THR A 174 -2.38 -8.84 2.54
CA THR A 174 -2.98 -10.13 2.93
C THR A 174 -3.67 -10.84 1.77
N SER A 175 -3.76 -10.19 0.62
CA SER A 175 -4.47 -10.74 -0.55
C SER A 175 -3.87 -12.07 -1.03
N GLY A 176 -4.72 -13.10 -1.18
CA GLY A 176 -4.29 -14.42 -1.65
C GLY A 176 -3.51 -15.25 -0.64
N LEU A 177 -3.48 -14.86 0.63
CA LEU A 177 -2.84 -15.59 1.72
C LEU A 177 -3.84 -16.45 2.50
N ASP A 178 -3.33 -17.49 3.13
CA ASP A 178 -4.10 -18.24 4.13
C ASP A 178 -4.34 -17.40 5.40
N VAL A 179 -5.34 -17.81 6.19
CA VAL A 179 -5.81 -17.08 7.38
C VAL A 179 -4.69 -16.85 8.41
N ILE A 180 -3.83 -17.85 8.63
CA ILE A 180 -2.75 -17.78 9.62
C ILE A 180 -1.69 -16.76 9.19
N THR A 181 -1.29 -16.82 7.92
CA THR A 181 -0.32 -15.87 7.36
C THR A 181 -0.89 -14.45 7.34
N ALA A 182 -2.15 -14.28 6.92
CA ALA A 182 -2.83 -12.98 6.93
C ALA A 182 -2.88 -12.40 8.35
N HIS A 183 -3.22 -13.22 9.36
CA HIS A 183 -3.25 -12.78 10.76
C HIS A 183 -1.87 -12.29 11.25
N SER A 184 -0.79 -13.02 10.93
CA SER A 184 0.57 -12.61 11.29
C SER A 184 0.96 -11.24 10.69
N ILE A 185 0.45 -10.91 9.49
CA ILE A 185 0.69 -9.60 8.86
C ILE A 185 -0.12 -8.51 9.55
N ILE A 186 -1.37 -8.80 9.93
CA ILE A 186 -2.21 -7.88 10.70
C ILE A 186 -1.56 -7.54 12.03
N GLU A 187 -1.05 -8.54 12.77
CA GLU A 187 -0.31 -8.33 14.01
C GLU A 187 0.93 -7.45 13.82
N LEU A 188 1.68 -7.67 12.73
CA LEU A 188 2.83 -6.84 12.39
C LEU A 188 2.43 -5.38 12.14
N ILE A 189 1.32 -5.12 11.43
CA ILE A 189 0.80 -3.77 11.20
C ILE A 189 0.45 -3.11 12.53
N GLN A 190 -0.21 -3.82 13.44
CA GLN A 190 -0.53 -3.33 14.78
C GLN A 190 0.72 -3.02 15.60
N GLN A 191 1.74 -3.87 15.54
CA GLN A 191 3.03 -3.63 16.20
C GLN A 191 3.72 -2.38 15.65
N CYS A 192 3.79 -2.23 14.32
CA CYS A 192 4.34 -1.03 13.67
C CYS A 192 3.60 0.24 14.12
N LYS A 193 2.28 0.19 14.27
CA LYS A 193 1.49 1.29 14.83
C LYS A 193 1.88 1.58 16.28
N ALA A 194 1.99 0.56 17.12
CA ALA A 194 2.39 0.70 18.52
C ALA A 194 3.83 1.28 18.67
N GLU A 195 4.71 1.00 17.71
CA GLU A 195 6.05 1.58 17.60
C GLU A 195 6.04 3.04 17.07
N GLY A 196 4.87 3.63 16.83
CA GLY A 196 4.71 5.01 16.35
C GLY A 196 4.96 5.21 14.86
N LYS A 197 5.07 4.14 14.07
CA LYS A 197 5.23 4.22 12.62
C LYS A 197 3.94 4.70 11.96
N THR A 198 4.07 5.43 10.88
CA THR A 198 2.94 5.80 10.01
C THR A 198 2.72 4.71 8.99
N ILE A 199 1.49 4.23 8.87
CA ILE A 199 1.18 3.13 7.97
C ILE A 199 0.12 3.59 6.98
N ILE A 200 0.34 3.31 5.71
CA ILE A 200 -0.69 3.41 4.67
C ILE A 200 -0.84 2.04 4.01
N PHE A 201 -2.06 1.54 3.92
CA PHE A 201 -2.31 0.28 3.23
C PHE A 201 -3.52 0.36 2.31
N SER A 202 -3.47 -0.40 1.23
CA SER A 202 -4.65 -0.64 0.40
C SER A 202 -5.29 -1.97 0.79
N SER A 203 -6.61 -2.01 0.80
CA SER A 203 -7.37 -3.24 0.95
C SER A 203 -8.72 -3.14 0.23
N HIS A 204 -9.26 -4.29 -0.11
CA HIS A 204 -10.66 -4.48 -0.49
C HIS A 204 -11.40 -5.35 0.53
N ILE A 205 -10.73 -5.74 1.63
CA ILE A 205 -11.25 -6.58 2.71
C ILE A 205 -11.71 -5.68 3.85
N MET A 206 -13.01 -5.55 4.02
CA MET A 206 -13.62 -4.59 4.96
C MET A 206 -13.24 -4.86 6.41
N SER A 207 -13.17 -6.13 6.83
CA SER A 207 -12.80 -6.51 8.19
C SER A 207 -11.38 -6.09 8.59
N GLU A 208 -10.44 -6.10 7.65
CA GLU A 208 -9.08 -5.59 7.90
C GLU A 208 -9.05 -4.08 8.09
N VAL A 209 -9.79 -3.37 7.24
CA VAL A 209 -9.90 -1.91 7.34
C VAL A 209 -10.54 -1.51 8.65
N GLU A 210 -11.60 -2.20 9.07
CA GLU A 210 -12.30 -1.93 10.32
C GLU A 210 -11.44 -2.21 11.55
N LEU A 211 -10.58 -3.23 11.48
CA LEU A 211 -9.68 -3.64 12.56
C LEU A 211 -8.47 -2.72 12.72
N LEU A 212 -7.91 -2.24 11.61
CA LEU A 212 -6.59 -1.62 11.61
C LEU A 212 -6.61 -0.11 11.51
N CYS A 213 -7.55 0.48 10.73
CA CYS A 213 -7.36 1.86 10.31
C CYS A 213 -7.91 2.90 11.31
N ASP A 214 -7.18 4.01 11.40
CA ASP A 214 -7.60 5.22 12.12
C ASP A 214 -8.32 6.20 11.19
N ASP A 215 -7.81 6.34 9.98
CA ASP A 215 -8.34 7.23 8.95
C ASP A 215 -8.49 6.44 7.64
N LEU A 216 -9.56 6.70 6.89
CA LEU A 216 -9.80 6.01 5.62
C LEU A 216 -10.14 6.95 4.48
N ALA A 217 -9.69 6.59 3.28
CA ALA A 217 -10.11 7.18 2.02
C ALA A 217 -10.72 6.12 1.11
N ILE A 218 -11.86 6.42 0.51
CA ILE A 218 -12.49 5.54 -0.48
C ILE A 218 -12.19 6.08 -1.87
N ILE A 219 -11.56 5.23 -2.68
CA ILE A 219 -11.21 5.51 -4.07
C ILE A 219 -12.16 4.73 -5.00
N SER A 220 -12.74 5.44 -5.95
CA SER A 220 -13.57 4.83 -7.00
C SER A 220 -13.25 5.46 -8.35
N LYS A 221 -12.98 4.62 -9.36
CA LYS A 221 -12.68 5.05 -10.74
C LYS A 221 -11.63 6.17 -10.80
N GLY A 222 -10.56 6.03 -10.01
CA GLY A 222 -9.45 6.98 -9.94
C GLY A 222 -9.71 8.24 -9.12
N SER A 223 -10.88 8.42 -8.56
CA SER A 223 -11.27 9.61 -7.79
C SER A 223 -11.48 9.30 -6.32
N LEU A 224 -11.16 10.27 -5.46
CA LEU A 224 -11.46 10.22 -4.03
C LEU A 224 -12.93 10.56 -3.82
N ILE A 225 -13.71 9.64 -3.25
CA ILE A 225 -15.15 9.82 -3.02
C ILE A 225 -15.53 9.95 -1.55
N TYR A 226 -14.62 9.57 -0.65
CA TYR A 226 -14.75 9.74 0.80
C TYR A 226 -13.37 9.84 1.44
N ASN A 227 -13.23 10.70 2.46
CA ASN A 227 -12.01 10.80 3.27
C ASN A 227 -12.36 11.33 4.67
N ASN A 228 -12.18 10.50 5.68
CA ASN A 228 -12.42 10.89 7.07
C ASN A 228 -11.77 9.89 8.06
N SER A 229 -11.83 10.19 9.37
CA SER A 229 -11.47 9.22 10.39
C SER A 229 -12.45 8.04 10.44
N MET A 230 -11.97 6.87 10.84
CA MET A 230 -12.82 5.69 11.07
C MET A 230 -13.90 5.98 12.15
N HIS A 231 -13.56 6.80 13.14
CA HIS A 231 -14.50 7.23 14.17
C HIS A 231 -15.70 7.98 13.55
N ASN A 232 -15.43 9.01 12.73
CA ASN A 232 -16.47 9.78 12.07
C ASN A 232 -17.24 8.94 11.05
N PHE A 233 -16.56 7.99 10.37
CA PHE A 233 -17.22 7.04 9.49
C PHE A 233 -18.26 6.19 10.26
N LYS A 234 -17.86 5.60 11.38
CA LYS A 234 -18.75 4.79 12.23
C LYS A 234 -19.92 5.60 12.79
N GLN A 235 -19.72 6.87 13.11
CA GLN A 235 -20.83 7.75 13.53
C GLN A 235 -21.80 8.06 12.40
N ALA A 236 -21.30 8.37 11.21
CA ALA A 236 -22.14 8.71 10.05
C ALA A 236 -22.96 7.52 9.55
N TYR A 237 -22.44 6.29 9.71
CA TYR A 237 -23.04 5.05 9.21
C TYR A 237 -23.32 4.05 10.33
N GLN A 238 -23.71 4.53 11.52
CA GLN A 238 -23.85 3.71 12.77
C GLN A 238 -24.83 2.53 12.66
N HIS A 239 -25.74 2.53 11.67
CA HIS A 239 -26.72 1.47 11.45
C HIS A 239 -26.35 0.55 10.25
N GLN A 240 -25.16 0.68 9.71
CA GLN A 240 -24.67 -0.07 8.56
C GLN A 240 -23.33 -0.74 8.90
N SER A 241 -23.10 -1.93 8.34
CA SER A 241 -21.76 -2.49 8.31
C SER A 241 -20.85 -1.64 7.41
N LEU A 242 -19.53 -1.73 7.58
CA LEU A 242 -18.56 -1.05 6.70
C LEU A 242 -18.80 -1.39 5.22
N THR A 243 -19.20 -2.63 4.93
CA THR A 243 -19.53 -3.10 3.58
C THR A 243 -20.74 -2.37 3.00
N GLU A 244 -21.82 -2.27 3.76
CA GLU A 244 -23.05 -1.59 3.32
C GLU A 244 -22.83 -0.09 3.11
N ALA A 245 -22.14 0.56 4.04
CA ALA A 245 -21.76 1.97 3.94
C ALA A 245 -20.86 2.22 2.72
N PHE A 246 -19.88 1.36 2.47
CA PHE A 246 -19.03 1.43 1.27
C PHE A 246 -19.85 1.35 -0.02
N ILE A 247 -20.77 0.37 -0.11
CA ILE A 247 -21.65 0.22 -1.28
C ILE A 247 -22.52 1.47 -1.47
N THR A 248 -23.07 2.03 -0.41
CA THR A 248 -23.89 3.24 -0.43
C THR A 248 -23.11 4.43 -0.96
N ILE A 249 -21.89 4.65 -0.47
CA ILE A 249 -21.00 5.75 -0.90
C ILE A 249 -20.64 5.59 -2.40
N VAL A 250 -20.25 4.39 -2.81
CA VAL A 250 -19.88 4.14 -4.21
C VAL A 250 -21.06 4.34 -5.16
N LYS A 251 -22.27 3.90 -4.78
CA LYS A 251 -23.48 4.09 -5.59
C LYS A 251 -23.87 5.57 -5.69
N SER A 252 -23.77 6.32 -4.59
CA SER A 252 -24.11 7.75 -4.58
C SER A 252 -23.14 8.62 -5.37
N SER A 253 -21.87 8.20 -5.47
CA SER A 253 -20.84 8.90 -6.23
C SER A 253 -20.84 8.58 -7.74
N SER A 254 -21.56 7.54 -8.17
CA SER A 254 -21.72 7.25 -9.60
C SER A 254 -22.74 8.24 -10.20
N PRO A 255 -22.43 8.92 -11.33
CA PRO A 255 -23.43 9.77 -12.00
C PRO A 255 -24.66 8.91 -12.31
N LYS A 256 -25.84 9.36 -11.87
CA LYS A 256 -27.13 8.75 -12.27
C LYS A 256 -27.16 8.75 -13.78
N LEU A 257 -27.12 7.57 -14.39
CA LEU A 257 -27.53 7.42 -15.80
C LEU A 257 -28.96 7.91 -15.88
N THR A 258 -29.15 9.17 -16.34
CA THR A 258 -30.44 9.68 -16.74
C THR A 258 -30.80 8.89 -18.00
N VAL A 259 -31.62 7.85 -17.83
CA VAL A 259 -32.28 7.22 -18.96
C VAL A 259 -33.25 8.28 -19.50
N ALA A 260 -32.83 8.94 -20.57
CA ALA A 260 -33.77 9.74 -21.37
C ALA A 260 -34.76 8.74 -22.00
N HIS A 261 -36.03 8.85 -21.61
CA HIS A 261 -37.13 8.20 -22.27
C HIS A 261 -37.42 8.88 -23.60
#